data_8e6a3cf05fd2b94ee4d6baa0fd2778c2
#
_entry.id   8e6a3cf05fd2b94ee4d6baa0fd2778c2
#
_cell.length_a   1.000
_cell.length_b   1.000
_cell.length_c   1.000
_cell.angle_alpha   90.00
_cell.angle_beta   90.00
_cell.angle_gamma   90.00
#
_symmetry.space_group_name_H-M   'P 1'
#
loop_
_entity.id
_entity.type
_entity.pdbx_description
1 polymer ?
#
loop_
_entity_poly.entity_id
_entity_poly.type
_entity_poly.pdbx_seq_one_letter_code
_entity_poly.pdbx_strand_id
1 'polypeptide(L)'
;MNVKIEKLDHFGRGITEIFGKICFVENALPGEIVNIKVVKETKKYFLAEVVDFIEKSPNRIIEKCPYYSICGGCDLEHLSFKKENEFKRRKVQELLVKFAKINPTKVKETVSSDEYYYRNKVTFHGKDKKIGYYQKGSNNLIKIDKCYLLNPKINSILKELNSRENNNIVEVIIRTSNNQEEIMLKISGEVSNINELKEKVDILVYNDKYLTKKKRIITSIGNKNYYLSIDSFFQVN
;
A
#
# COMPACT_ATOMS: atom_id res chain seq x y z
N MET A 1 -15.53 25.24 0.65
CA MET A 1 -16.90 25.20 0.06
C MET A 1 -17.50 23.82 0.25
N ASN A 2 -18.82 23.71 0.43
CA ASN A 2 -19.50 22.42 0.60
C ASN A 2 -19.85 21.80 -0.75
N VAL A 3 -19.53 20.52 -0.91
CA VAL A 3 -19.82 19.76 -2.13
C VAL A 3 -20.31 18.37 -1.79
N LYS A 4 -21.14 17.80 -2.67
CA LYS A 4 -21.53 16.39 -2.60
C LYS A 4 -20.64 15.57 -3.51
N ILE A 5 -20.15 14.45 -3.02
CA ILE A 5 -19.31 13.51 -3.77
C ILE A 5 -20.21 12.54 -4.53
N GLU A 6 -20.04 12.47 -5.85
CA GLU A 6 -20.90 11.67 -6.72
C GLU A 6 -20.38 10.24 -6.91
N LYS A 7 -19.09 10.10 -7.17
CA LYS A 7 -18.44 8.81 -7.48
C LYS A 7 -16.96 8.84 -7.17
N LEU A 8 -16.27 7.69 -7.30
CA LEU A 8 -14.81 7.62 -7.24
C LEU A 8 -14.19 7.57 -8.64
N ASP A 9 -13.02 8.18 -8.78
CA ASP A 9 -12.15 7.95 -9.94
C ASP A 9 -11.45 6.58 -9.83
N HIS A 10 -10.54 6.28 -10.75
CA HIS A 10 -9.80 5.02 -10.75
C HIS A 10 -8.67 4.96 -9.71
N PHE A 11 -8.31 6.08 -9.11
CA PHE A 11 -7.36 6.17 -8.00
C PHE A 11 -8.05 6.17 -6.62
N GLY A 12 -9.39 6.09 -6.57
CA GLY A 12 -10.13 6.12 -5.32
C GLY A 12 -10.42 7.51 -4.77
N ARG A 13 -10.18 8.58 -5.56
CA ARG A 13 -10.54 9.95 -5.18
C ARG A 13 -12.00 10.22 -5.46
N GLY A 14 -12.65 10.96 -4.58
CA GLY A 14 -14.01 11.46 -4.80
C GLY A 14 -14.07 12.39 -6.02
N ILE A 15 -15.13 12.30 -6.79
CA ILE A 15 -15.42 13.20 -7.92
C ILE A 15 -16.64 14.03 -7.59
N THR A 16 -16.54 15.32 -7.81
CA THR A 16 -17.63 16.30 -7.85
C THR A 16 -17.39 17.32 -8.95
N GLU A 17 -18.32 18.23 -9.18
CA GLU A 17 -18.17 19.33 -10.09
C GLU A 17 -18.25 20.66 -9.34
N ILE A 18 -17.32 21.58 -9.64
CA ILE A 18 -17.30 22.94 -9.12
C ILE A 18 -16.94 23.89 -10.27
N PHE A 19 -17.66 24.99 -10.37
CA PHE A 19 -17.45 26.02 -11.42
C PHE A 19 -17.37 25.44 -12.86
N GLY A 20 -18.19 24.42 -13.16
CA GLY A 20 -18.21 23.75 -14.47
C GLY A 20 -17.00 22.88 -14.81
N LYS A 21 -16.16 22.56 -13.83
CA LYS A 21 -15.00 21.67 -13.98
C LYS A 21 -15.07 20.52 -12.99
N ILE A 22 -14.52 19.38 -13.40
CA ILE A 22 -14.35 18.22 -12.51
C ILE A 22 -13.43 18.60 -11.36
N CYS A 23 -13.81 18.22 -10.13
CA CYS A 23 -13.00 18.33 -8.95
C CYS A 23 -12.72 16.93 -8.38
N PHE A 24 -11.45 16.59 -8.23
CA PHE A 24 -11.00 15.38 -7.54
C PHE A 24 -10.72 15.71 -6.09
N VAL A 25 -11.39 15.01 -5.17
CA VAL A 25 -11.31 15.23 -3.72
C VAL A 25 -10.65 14.03 -3.07
N GLU A 26 -9.47 14.23 -2.49
CA GLU A 26 -8.78 13.17 -1.75
C GLU A 26 -9.58 12.75 -0.52
N ASN A 27 -9.56 11.45 -0.20
CA ASN A 27 -10.18 10.84 0.98
C ASN A 27 -11.70 11.07 1.12
N ALA A 28 -12.41 11.31 0.03
CA ALA A 28 -13.86 11.49 0.02
C ALA A 28 -14.56 10.32 -0.68
N LEU A 29 -15.72 9.91 -0.14
CA LEU A 29 -16.51 8.79 -0.62
C LEU A 29 -17.84 9.24 -1.26
N PRO A 30 -18.39 8.46 -2.21
CA PRO A 30 -19.66 8.75 -2.83
C PRO A 30 -20.78 8.87 -1.78
N GLY A 31 -21.64 9.89 -1.97
CA GLY A 31 -22.75 10.22 -1.09
C GLY A 31 -22.38 11.12 0.09
N GLU A 32 -21.11 11.37 0.34
CA GLU A 32 -20.69 12.31 1.37
C GLU A 32 -20.95 13.76 0.96
N ILE A 33 -21.28 14.59 1.95
CA ILE A 33 -21.26 16.06 1.83
C ILE A 33 -20.07 16.53 2.65
N VAL A 34 -19.12 17.18 1.98
CA VAL A 34 -17.85 17.58 2.57
C VAL A 34 -17.56 19.06 2.33
N ASN A 35 -16.93 19.72 3.29
CA ASN A 35 -16.28 21.00 3.10
C ASN A 35 -14.88 20.76 2.52
N ILE A 36 -14.60 21.36 1.36
CA ILE A 36 -13.35 21.17 0.66
C ILE A 36 -12.54 22.46 0.57
N LYS A 37 -11.21 22.27 0.50
CA LYS A 37 -10.22 23.29 0.14
C LYS A 37 -9.56 22.89 -1.18
N VAL A 38 -9.67 23.73 -2.18
CA VAL A 38 -8.94 23.55 -3.44
C VAL A 38 -7.46 23.75 -3.18
N VAL A 39 -6.65 22.73 -3.51
CA VAL A 39 -5.18 22.74 -3.34
C VAL A 39 -4.46 22.98 -4.67
N LYS A 40 -5.13 22.68 -5.79
CA LYS A 40 -4.58 22.94 -7.12
C LYS A 40 -5.70 23.17 -8.13
N GLU A 41 -5.55 24.21 -8.93
CA GLU A 41 -6.38 24.46 -10.10
C GLU A 41 -5.58 24.24 -11.39
N THR A 42 -6.22 23.61 -12.36
CA THR A 42 -5.71 23.47 -13.73
C THR A 42 -6.74 24.01 -14.72
N LYS A 43 -6.39 24.08 -15.99
CA LYS A 43 -7.35 24.45 -17.04
C LYS A 43 -8.56 23.50 -17.14
N LYS A 44 -8.38 22.21 -16.75
CA LYS A 44 -9.37 21.14 -16.97
C LYS A 44 -10.03 20.62 -15.71
N TYR A 45 -9.40 20.73 -14.55
CA TYR A 45 -9.88 20.15 -13.29
C TYR A 45 -9.30 20.85 -12.06
N PHE A 46 -9.93 20.62 -10.92
CA PHE A 46 -9.45 20.98 -9.60
C PHE A 46 -8.96 19.74 -8.84
N LEU A 47 -7.97 19.94 -7.98
CA LEU A 47 -7.64 18.99 -6.90
C LEU A 47 -8.01 19.65 -5.58
N ALA A 48 -8.66 18.92 -4.71
CA ALA A 48 -9.11 19.40 -3.42
C ALA A 48 -8.90 18.37 -2.32
N GLU A 49 -8.85 18.85 -1.09
CA GLU A 49 -8.77 18.06 0.14
C GLU A 49 -10.03 18.31 0.97
N VAL A 50 -10.45 17.31 1.73
CA VAL A 50 -11.53 17.43 2.71
C VAL A 50 -11.00 18.22 3.90
N VAL A 51 -11.70 19.29 4.26
CA VAL A 51 -11.48 20.07 5.50
C VAL A 51 -12.34 19.53 6.63
N ASP A 52 -13.61 19.22 6.32
CA ASP A 52 -14.57 18.71 7.28
C ASP A 52 -15.67 17.89 6.59
N PHE A 53 -16.26 16.96 7.33
CA PHE A 53 -17.38 16.13 6.90
C PHE A 53 -18.67 16.65 7.47
N ILE A 54 -19.62 17.05 6.62
CA ILE A 54 -20.99 17.45 6.99
C ILE A 54 -21.86 16.19 7.08
N GLU A 55 -21.79 15.34 6.06
CA GLU A 55 -22.47 14.04 6.04
C GLU A 55 -21.47 12.97 5.59
N LYS A 56 -21.35 11.91 6.40
CA LYS A 56 -20.45 10.77 6.10
C LYS A 56 -21.21 9.66 5.39
N SER A 57 -20.55 8.99 4.48
CA SER A 57 -21.06 7.77 3.85
C SER A 57 -21.21 6.64 4.88
N PRO A 58 -22.30 5.85 4.85
CA PRO A 58 -22.45 4.66 5.70
C PRO A 58 -21.41 3.56 5.36
N ASN A 59 -20.70 3.70 4.26
CA ASN A 59 -19.64 2.80 3.84
C ASN A 59 -18.25 3.26 4.31
N ARG A 60 -18.13 4.43 4.93
CA ARG A 60 -16.90 4.90 5.55
C ARG A 60 -16.63 4.13 6.83
N ILE A 61 -15.41 3.69 6.99
CA ILE A 61 -14.91 3.09 8.23
C ILE A 61 -13.84 3.98 8.86
N ILE A 62 -13.54 3.72 10.13
CA ILE A 62 -12.39 4.32 10.80
C ILE A 62 -11.15 3.57 10.35
N GLU A 63 -10.20 4.32 9.84
CA GLU A 63 -8.95 3.79 9.34
C GLU A 63 -8.11 3.17 10.48
N LYS A 64 -7.61 1.96 10.26
CA LYS A 64 -6.79 1.24 11.23
C LYS A 64 -5.35 1.74 11.25
N CYS A 65 -4.86 2.20 10.11
CA CYS A 65 -3.48 2.64 9.92
C CYS A 65 -3.32 4.13 10.28
N PRO A 66 -2.48 4.48 11.27
CA PRO A 66 -2.27 5.87 11.66
C PRO A 66 -1.54 6.70 10.59
N TYR A 67 -0.98 6.05 9.58
CA TYR A 67 -0.28 6.70 8.46
C TYR A 67 -1.19 6.89 7.24
N TYR A 68 -2.44 6.44 7.29
CA TYR A 68 -3.38 6.64 6.19
C TYR A 68 -3.53 8.14 5.88
N SER A 69 -3.85 8.50 4.67
CA SER A 69 -3.86 9.87 4.13
C SER A 69 -2.49 10.55 3.96
N ILE A 70 -1.46 10.14 4.68
CA ILE A 70 -0.10 10.70 4.57
C ILE A 70 0.79 9.77 3.75
N CYS A 71 0.79 8.47 4.08
CA CYS A 71 1.55 7.44 3.39
C CYS A 71 1.01 7.19 1.98
N GLY A 72 1.91 7.07 0.98
CA GLY A 72 1.54 6.76 -0.40
C GLY A 72 1.17 5.29 -0.67
N GLY A 73 1.08 4.45 0.36
CA GLY A 73 0.89 3.00 0.21
C GLY A 73 -0.55 2.51 0.06
N CYS A 74 -1.55 3.31 0.48
CA CYS A 74 -2.98 2.93 0.48
C CYS A 74 -3.86 4.09 0.01
N ASP A 75 -4.89 3.76 -0.79
CA ASP A 75 -5.83 4.75 -1.34
C ASP A 75 -7.26 4.58 -0.81
N LEU A 76 -7.64 3.41 -0.27
CA LEU A 76 -9.04 3.07 0.00
C LEU A 76 -9.30 2.56 1.43
N GLU A 77 -8.38 2.73 2.38
CA GLU A 77 -8.55 2.20 3.74
C GLU A 77 -9.72 2.83 4.52
N HIS A 78 -10.21 3.98 4.08
CA HIS A 78 -11.40 4.64 4.62
C HIS A 78 -12.72 4.05 4.09
N LEU A 79 -12.65 3.13 3.10
CA LEU A 79 -13.80 2.46 2.51
C LEU A 79 -13.92 1.03 3.05
N SER A 80 -15.11 0.59 3.46
CA SER A 80 -15.32 -0.76 3.95
C SER A 80 -14.86 -1.80 2.91
N PHE A 81 -14.23 -2.88 3.36
CA PHE A 81 -13.63 -3.91 2.52
C PHE A 81 -14.59 -4.51 1.48
N LYS A 82 -15.86 -4.71 1.88
CA LYS A 82 -16.91 -5.14 0.94
C LYS A 82 -17.08 -4.14 -0.20
N LYS A 83 -17.14 -2.84 0.12
CA LYS A 83 -17.33 -1.77 -0.87
C LYS A 83 -16.08 -1.52 -1.71
N GLU A 84 -14.91 -1.73 -1.17
CA GLU A 84 -13.66 -1.72 -1.92
C GLU A 84 -13.66 -2.82 -3.00
N ASN A 85 -14.09 -4.05 -2.67
CA ASN A 85 -14.21 -5.14 -3.64
C ASN A 85 -15.26 -4.85 -4.72
N GLU A 86 -16.41 -4.29 -4.35
CA GLU A 86 -17.43 -3.83 -5.30
C GLU A 86 -16.90 -2.72 -6.22
N PHE A 87 -16.14 -1.77 -5.68
CA PHE A 87 -15.51 -0.70 -6.43
C PHE A 87 -14.51 -1.25 -7.45
N LYS A 88 -13.62 -2.14 -7.05
CA LYS A 88 -12.62 -2.78 -7.92
C LYS A 88 -13.31 -3.53 -9.08
N ARG A 89 -14.34 -4.32 -8.78
CA ARG A 89 -15.15 -5.01 -9.79
C ARG A 89 -15.77 -4.03 -10.78
N ARG A 90 -16.42 -2.98 -10.29
CA ARG A 90 -17.05 -1.96 -11.15
C ARG A 90 -16.04 -1.27 -12.05
N LYS A 91 -14.83 -0.96 -11.56
CA LYS A 91 -13.78 -0.38 -12.40
C LYS A 91 -13.37 -1.31 -13.54
N VAL A 92 -13.23 -2.60 -13.30
CA VAL A 92 -12.97 -3.60 -14.35
C VAL A 92 -14.12 -3.64 -15.35
N GLN A 93 -15.38 -3.64 -14.89
CA GLN A 93 -16.56 -3.60 -15.75
C GLN A 93 -16.56 -2.35 -16.67
N GLU A 94 -16.33 -1.17 -16.08
CA GLU A 94 -16.29 0.11 -16.83
C GLU A 94 -15.22 0.08 -17.94
N LEU A 95 -14.02 -0.44 -17.64
CA LEU A 95 -12.93 -0.54 -18.60
C LEU A 95 -13.24 -1.54 -19.73
N LEU A 96 -13.75 -2.71 -19.38
CA LEU A 96 -14.09 -3.74 -20.37
C LEU A 96 -15.25 -3.31 -21.29
N VAL A 97 -16.26 -2.62 -20.74
CA VAL A 97 -17.34 -2.05 -21.56
C VAL A 97 -16.79 -0.97 -22.49
N LYS A 98 -15.99 -0.05 -21.95
CA LYS A 98 -15.48 1.09 -22.71
C LYS A 98 -14.55 0.66 -23.85
N PHE A 99 -13.60 -0.20 -23.60
CA PHE A 99 -12.53 -0.53 -24.54
C PHE A 99 -12.76 -1.82 -25.34
N ALA A 100 -13.39 -2.82 -24.73
CA ALA A 100 -13.58 -4.13 -25.34
C ALA A 100 -15.04 -4.43 -25.72
N LYS A 101 -16.00 -3.55 -25.39
CA LYS A 101 -17.44 -3.75 -25.61
C LYS A 101 -17.99 -5.03 -24.97
N ILE A 102 -17.36 -5.50 -23.90
CA ILE A 102 -17.76 -6.71 -23.18
C ILE A 102 -18.94 -6.37 -22.26
N ASN A 103 -19.96 -7.25 -22.27
CA ASN A 103 -21.10 -7.11 -21.36
C ASN A 103 -20.62 -7.17 -19.90
N PRO A 104 -20.94 -6.17 -19.05
CA PRO A 104 -20.49 -6.09 -17.66
C PRO A 104 -20.92 -7.28 -16.80
N THR A 105 -22.00 -7.98 -17.14
CA THR A 105 -22.48 -9.18 -16.41
C THR A 105 -21.50 -10.36 -16.48
N LYS A 106 -20.58 -10.36 -17.47
CA LYS A 106 -19.53 -11.37 -17.58
C LYS A 106 -18.44 -11.23 -16.52
N VAL A 107 -18.31 -10.07 -15.88
CA VAL A 107 -17.35 -9.83 -14.80
C VAL A 107 -17.95 -10.37 -13.50
N LYS A 108 -17.39 -11.47 -13.03
CA LYS A 108 -17.80 -12.11 -11.79
C LYS A 108 -17.44 -11.24 -10.57
N GLU A 109 -17.84 -11.69 -9.39
CA GLU A 109 -17.45 -11.02 -8.14
C GLU A 109 -15.95 -11.06 -7.92
N THR A 110 -15.45 -10.06 -7.20
CA THR A 110 -14.05 -10.01 -6.83
C THR A 110 -13.74 -11.17 -5.89
N VAL A 111 -12.74 -11.97 -6.23
CA VAL A 111 -12.16 -12.93 -5.30
C VAL A 111 -11.16 -12.16 -4.44
N SER A 112 -11.38 -12.16 -3.14
CA SER A 112 -10.52 -11.47 -2.17
C SER A 112 -9.92 -12.45 -1.16
N SER A 113 -8.76 -12.09 -0.62
CA SER A 113 -8.13 -12.73 0.53
C SER A 113 -8.43 -11.91 1.81
N ASP A 114 -7.59 -12.04 2.82
CA ASP A 114 -7.66 -11.23 4.03
C ASP A 114 -7.47 -9.73 3.71
N GLU A 115 -8.16 -8.89 4.45
CA GLU A 115 -8.06 -7.43 4.32
C GLU A 115 -6.69 -6.91 4.77
N TYR A 116 -6.12 -7.54 5.80
CA TYR A 116 -4.84 -7.16 6.42
C TYR A 116 -3.86 -8.33 6.43
N TYR A 117 -2.58 -8.02 6.64
CA TYR A 117 -1.48 -8.96 6.86
C TYR A 117 -1.20 -9.95 5.71
N TYR A 118 -1.78 -9.72 4.54
CA TYR A 118 -1.62 -10.60 3.36
C TYR A 118 -0.30 -10.39 2.61
N ARG A 119 0.29 -9.20 2.71
CA ARG A 119 1.47 -8.84 1.92
C ARG A 119 2.73 -9.50 2.47
N ASN A 120 3.38 -10.29 1.63
CA ASN A 120 4.55 -11.10 1.97
C ASN A 120 5.88 -10.54 1.40
N LYS A 121 5.87 -9.40 0.71
CA LYS A 121 7.06 -8.68 0.25
C LYS A 121 6.87 -7.19 0.39
N VAL A 122 7.94 -6.51 0.79
CA VAL A 122 7.99 -5.06 0.89
C VAL A 122 9.35 -4.53 0.49
N THR A 123 9.37 -3.33 -0.08
CA THR A 123 10.56 -2.49 -0.21
C THR A 123 10.31 -1.21 0.58
N PHE A 124 11.14 -0.96 1.58
CA PHE A 124 11.19 0.30 2.31
C PHE A 124 12.36 1.13 1.81
N HIS A 125 12.20 2.42 1.84
CA HIS A 125 13.27 3.37 1.62
C HIS A 125 13.85 3.84 2.95
N GLY A 126 15.14 4.18 2.94
CA GLY A 126 15.82 4.75 4.09
C GLY A 126 16.36 6.14 3.77
N LYS A 127 16.21 7.07 4.70
CA LYS A 127 16.77 8.42 4.63
C LYS A 127 16.79 9.03 6.03
N ASP A 128 17.86 9.75 6.37
CA ASP A 128 18.00 10.48 7.64
C ASP A 128 17.68 9.59 8.87
N LYS A 129 18.25 8.36 8.88
CA LYS A 129 18.03 7.34 9.92
C LYS A 129 16.57 6.86 10.07
N LYS A 130 15.71 7.14 9.11
CA LYS A 130 14.33 6.68 9.06
C LYS A 130 14.18 5.60 8.00
N ILE A 131 13.32 4.63 8.26
CA ILE A 131 12.94 3.58 7.31
C ILE A 131 11.42 3.66 7.13
N GLY A 132 10.95 3.65 5.90
CA GLY A 132 9.52 3.74 5.64
C GLY A 132 9.14 3.89 4.19
N TYR A 133 8.02 4.57 3.95
CA TYR A 133 7.49 4.86 2.63
C TYR A 133 7.54 6.35 2.33
N TYR A 134 7.45 6.69 1.06
CA TYR A 134 7.26 8.07 0.66
C TYR A 134 5.84 8.55 0.97
N GLN A 135 5.75 9.82 1.36
CA GLN A 135 4.48 10.54 1.48
C GLN A 135 3.79 10.59 0.11
N LYS A 136 2.47 10.50 0.11
CA LYS A 136 1.65 10.59 -1.10
C LYS A 136 1.99 11.86 -1.90
N GLY A 137 2.33 11.68 -3.18
CA GLY A 137 2.65 12.77 -4.08
C GLY A 137 3.96 13.52 -3.80
N SER A 138 4.87 13.00 -2.98
CA SER A 138 6.16 13.62 -2.67
C SER A 138 7.28 12.60 -2.49
N ASN A 139 8.52 13.10 -2.37
CA ASN A 139 9.70 12.29 -2.02
C ASN A 139 10.07 12.43 -0.53
N ASN A 140 9.18 12.94 0.31
CA ASN A 140 9.40 13.01 1.75
C ASN A 140 9.20 11.61 2.35
N LEU A 141 10.18 11.13 3.11
CA LEU A 141 10.10 9.83 3.76
C LEU A 141 9.32 9.93 5.07
N ILE A 142 8.35 9.04 5.24
CA ILE A 142 7.61 8.84 6.47
C ILE A 142 8.16 7.60 7.16
N LYS A 143 8.64 7.75 8.39
CA LYS A 143 9.00 6.61 9.21
C LYS A 143 7.76 5.77 9.49
N ILE A 144 7.85 4.47 9.22
CA ILE A 144 6.77 3.52 9.47
C ILE A 144 7.21 2.56 10.58
N ASP A 145 6.45 2.51 11.66
CA ASP A 145 6.73 1.57 12.75
C ASP A 145 5.98 0.24 12.57
N LYS A 146 4.83 0.29 11.90
CA LYS A 146 4.01 -0.88 11.56
C LYS A 146 3.16 -0.61 10.34
N CYS A 147 3.08 -1.58 9.43
CA CYS A 147 2.15 -1.54 8.30
C CYS A 147 1.15 -2.70 8.42
N TYR A 148 -0.15 -2.38 8.40
CA TYR A 148 -1.20 -3.38 8.60
C TYR A 148 -1.42 -4.30 7.39
N LEU A 149 -0.93 -3.95 6.21
CA LEU A 149 -0.94 -4.85 5.05
C LEU A 149 0.15 -5.92 5.13
N LEU A 150 1.25 -5.63 5.84
CA LEU A 150 2.41 -6.52 5.89
C LEU A 150 2.21 -7.65 6.89
N ASN A 151 2.67 -8.82 6.50
CA ASN A 151 2.81 -9.98 7.35
C ASN A 151 3.48 -9.63 8.70
N PRO A 152 3.05 -10.24 9.84
CA PRO A 152 3.62 -9.98 11.15
C PRO A 152 5.13 -10.15 11.25
N LYS A 153 5.72 -11.16 10.59
CA LYS A 153 7.18 -11.35 10.57
C LYS A 153 7.92 -10.18 9.91
N ILE A 154 7.36 -9.62 8.84
CA ILE A 154 7.94 -8.43 8.20
C ILE A 154 7.91 -7.25 9.17
N ASN A 155 6.78 -7.03 9.86
CA ASN A 155 6.67 -5.98 10.86
C ASN A 155 7.65 -6.16 12.03
N SER A 156 7.96 -7.41 12.44
CA SER A 156 8.95 -7.66 13.49
C SER A 156 10.37 -7.27 13.07
N ILE A 157 10.75 -7.55 11.82
CA ILE A 157 12.05 -7.11 11.28
C ILE A 157 12.09 -5.59 11.11
N LEU A 158 11.00 -4.98 10.66
CA LEU A 158 10.92 -3.51 10.58
C LEU A 158 11.11 -2.86 11.95
N LYS A 159 10.46 -3.38 13.00
CA LYS A 159 10.62 -2.91 14.37
C LYS A 159 12.07 -3.06 14.85
N GLU A 160 12.69 -4.19 14.56
CA GLU A 160 14.11 -4.43 14.87
C GLU A 160 15.04 -3.43 14.18
N LEU A 161 14.82 -3.16 12.90
CA LEU A 161 15.61 -2.16 12.15
C LEU A 161 15.41 -0.75 12.70
N ASN A 162 14.18 -0.40 13.06
CA ASN A 162 13.84 0.92 13.61
C ASN A 162 14.39 1.17 15.01
N SER A 163 14.68 0.10 15.77
CA SER A 163 15.28 0.21 17.12
C SER A 163 16.80 0.42 17.10
N ARG A 164 17.44 0.25 15.92
CA ARG A 164 18.88 0.41 15.78
C ARG A 164 19.28 1.86 15.67
N GLU A 165 20.22 2.26 16.50
CA GLU A 165 20.85 3.57 16.40
C GLU A 165 21.86 3.57 15.24
N ASN A 166 22.14 4.73 14.70
CA ASN A 166 23.17 4.95 13.69
C ASN A 166 23.04 4.11 12.40
N ASN A 167 21.83 3.81 11.96
CA ASN A 167 21.67 3.24 10.65
C ASN A 167 21.67 4.34 9.56
N ASN A 168 22.36 4.09 8.47
CA ASN A 168 22.34 4.90 7.26
C ASN A 168 21.85 4.03 6.08
N ILE A 169 20.72 3.40 6.30
CA ILE A 169 20.09 2.51 5.33
C ILE A 169 19.52 3.35 4.19
N VAL A 170 19.69 2.87 2.97
CA VAL A 170 19.14 3.44 1.73
C VAL A 170 17.88 2.70 1.30
N GLU A 171 17.94 1.36 1.37
CA GLU A 171 16.83 0.50 0.97
C GLU A 171 16.80 -0.78 1.82
N VAL A 172 15.60 -1.24 2.12
CA VAL A 172 15.36 -2.53 2.77
C VAL A 172 14.31 -3.30 1.99
N ILE A 173 14.64 -4.52 1.57
CA ILE A 173 13.66 -5.45 1.02
C ILE A 173 13.47 -6.59 2.00
N ILE A 174 12.23 -6.86 2.38
CA ILE A 174 11.88 -7.99 3.24
C ILE A 174 10.86 -8.85 2.51
N ARG A 175 11.07 -10.16 2.53
CA ARG A 175 10.16 -11.14 1.95
C ARG A 175 10.00 -12.33 2.87
N THR A 176 8.78 -12.85 2.99
CA THR A 176 8.48 -14.12 3.65
C THR A 176 7.96 -15.15 2.65
N SER A 177 8.07 -16.43 2.98
CA SER A 177 7.26 -17.48 2.35
C SER A 177 5.78 -17.29 2.67
N ASN A 178 4.87 -17.87 1.88
CA ASN A 178 3.43 -17.74 2.10
C ASN A 178 2.96 -18.43 3.41
N ASN A 179 3.62 -19.51 3.84
CA ASN A 179 3.41 -20.15 5.14
C ASN A 179 4.10 -19.42 6.31
N GLN A 180 4.80 -18.31 6.03
CA GLN A 180 5.51 -17.47 6.98
C GLN A 180 6.64 -18.18 7.76
N GLU A 181 7.10 -19.32 7.33
CA GLU A 181 8.19 -20.04 8.00
C GLU A 181 9.54 -19.40 7.73
N GLU A 182 9.78 -18.98 6.49
CA GLU A 182 11.06 -18.43 6.04
C GLU A 182 11.00 -16.93 5.78
N ILE A 183 12.09 -16.25 6.09
CA ILE A 183 12.22 -14.80 5.90
C ILE A 183 13.56 -14.44 5.23
N MET A 184 13.48 -13.53 4.26
CA MET A 184 14.62 -12.92 3.58
C MET A 184 14.69 -11.44 3.90
N LEU A 185 15.89 -10.95 4.12
CA LEU A 185 16.20 -9.54 4.34
C LEU A 185 17.33 -9.11 3.41
N LYS A 186 17.11 -8.05 2.64
CA LYS A 186 18.16 -7.36 1.88
C LYS A 186 18.26 -5.94 2.41
N ILE A 187 19.47 -5.50 2.70
CA ILE A 187 19.77 -4.15 3.16
C ILE A 187 20.82 -3.55 2.25
N SER A 188 20.56 -2.36 1.76
CA SER A 188 21.50 -1.50 1.07
C SER A 188 21.80 -0.26 1.95
N GLY A 189 23.08 0.06 2.10
CA GLY A 189 23.55 1.12 3.00
C GLY A 189 24.23 0.57 4.24
N GLU A 190 24.23 1.34 5.33
CA GLU A 190 24.94 1.00 6.56
C GLU A 190 23.95 0.65 7.68
N VAL A 191 24.25 -0.42 8.40
CA VAL A 191 23.49 -0.85 9.58
C VAL A 191 24.46 -1.38 10.62
N SER A 192 24.23 -1.02 11.88
CA SER A 192 25.00 -1.56 13.01
C SER A 192 24.65 -3.02 13.29
N ASN A 193 25.63 -3.78 13.79
CA ASN A 193 25.45 -5.14 14.28
C ASN A 193 24.75 -6.08 13.28
N ILE A 194 25.20 -6.09 12.02
CA ILE A 194 24.61 -6.90 10.95
C ILE A 194 24.56 -8.40 11.30
N ASN A 195 25.49 -8.90 12.12
CA ASN A 195 25.52 -10.31 12.56
C ASN A 195 24.31 -10.69 13.42
N GLU A 196 23.78 -9.79 14.22
CA GLU A 196 22.55 -10.03 15.00
C GLU A 196 21.32 -10.18 14.10
N LEU A 197 21.27 -9.46 12.97
CA LEU A 197 20.20 -9.61 11.98
C LEU A 197 20.30 -10.96 11.25
N LYS A 198 21.52 -11.47 11.06
CA LYS A 198 21.72 -12.77 10.43
C LYS A 198 21.09 -13.92 11.25
N GLU A 199 21.07 -13.81 12.58
CA GLU A 199 20.44 -14.80 13.46
C GLU A 199 18.89 -14.74 13.44
N LYS A 200 18.31 -13.64 12.91
CA LYS A 200 16.86 -13.40 12.90
C LYS A 200 16.18 -13.71 11.56
N VAL A 201 16.96 -14.03 10.53
CA VAL A 201 16.46 -14.29 9.18
C VAL A 201 17.13 -15.50 8.55
N ASP A 202 16.43 -16.20 7.67
CA ASP A 202 16.97 -17.35 6.96
C ASP A 202 17.95 -16.94 5.86
N ILE A 203 17.71 -15.79 5.26
CA ILE A 203 18.53 -15.26 4.17
C ILE A 203 18.80 -13.78 4.42
N LEU A 204 20.08 -13.43 4.50
CA LEU A 204 20.53 -12.04 4.61
C LEU A 204 21.39 -11.68 3.41
N VAL A 205 21.01 -10.61 2.73
CA VAL A 205 21.77 -9.95 1.68
C VAL A 205 22.14 -8.54 2.17
N TYR A 206 23.41 -8.24 2.20
CA TYR A 206 23.93 -6.95 2.66
C TYR A 206 24.84 -6.34 1.59
N ASN A 207 24.47 -5.18 1.08
CA ASN A 207 25.16 -4.51 -0.02
C ASN A 207 25.46 -5.49 -1.16
N ASP A 208 24.41 -6.18 -1.64
CA ASP A 208 24.40 -7.17 -2.71
C ASP A 208 25.21 -8.46 -2.46
N LYS A 209 25.75 -8.65 -1.25
CA LYS A 209 26.46 -9.86 -0.85
C LYS A 209 25.61 -10.74 0.07
N TYR A 210 25.47 -12.02 -0.28
CA TYR A 210 24.82 -13.00 0.60
C TYR A 210 25.71 -13.30 1.80
N LEU A 211 25.19 -13.05 3.02
CA LEU A 211 25.86 -13.37 4.26
C LEU A 211 25.43 -14.74 4.81
N THR A 212 24.42 -15.38 4.20
CA THR A 212 23.93 -16.72 4.52
C THR A 212 24.21 -17.68 3.37
N LYS A 213 24.29 -19.00 3.69
CA LYS A 213 24.48 -20.04 2.66
C LYS A 213 23.26 -20.20 1.76
N LYS A 214 22.07 -20.14 2.35
CA LYS A 214 20.78 -20.22 1.65
C LYS A 214 20.56 -18.95 0.82
N LYS A 215 20.02 -19.11 -0.40
CA LYS A 215 19.80 -18.00 -1.33
C LYS A 215 18.34 -17.89 -1.82
N ARG A 216 17.50 -18.85 -1.53
CA ARG A 216 16.10 -18.90 -1.94
C ARG A 216 15.23 -19.43 -0.84
N ILE A 217 14.03 -18.86 -0.68
CA ILE A 217 12.96 -19.42 0.15
C ILE A 217 12.02 -20.23 -0.71
N ILE A 218 11.25 -21.11 -0.07
CA ILE A 218 10.24 -21.92 -0.73
C ILE A 218 8.87 -21.35 -0.41
N THR A 219 8.07 -21.15 -1.44
CA THR A 219 6.66 -20.79 -1.31
C THR A 219 5.82 -21.81 -2.07
N SER A 220 4.69 -22.22 -1.50
CA SER A 220 3.85 -23.28 -2.08
C SER A 220 2.50 -22.72 -2.53
N ILE A 221 2.05 -23.12 -3.72
CA ILE A 221 0.70 -22.84 -4.21
C ILE A 221 0.09 -24.17 -4.65
N GLY A 222 -0.97 -24.57 -3.95
CA GLY A 222 -1.51 -25.92 -4.11
C GLY A 222 -0.44 -26.97 -3.78
N ASN A 223 -0.17 -27.87 -4.70
CA ASN A 223 0.84 -28.94 -4.58
C ASN A 223 2.19 -28.60 -5.26
N LYS A 224 2.42 -27.33 -5.63
CA LYS A 224 3.65 -26.90 -6.31
C LYS A 224 4.49 -26.00 -5.44
N ASN A 225 5.80 -26.23 -5.43
CA ASN A 225 6.79 -25.43 -4.73
C ASN A 225 7.52 -24.48 -5.70
N TYR A 226 7.66 -23.22 -5.29
CA TYR A 226 8.36 -22.19 -6.02
C TYR A 226 9.55 -21.71 -5.19
N TYR A 227 10.72 -21.61 -5.83
CA TYR A 227 11.95 -21.13 -5.21
C TYR A 227 12.12 -19.65 -5.53
N LEU A 228 11.99 -18.80 -4.53
CA LEU A 228 12.04 -17.35 -4.69
C LEU A 228 13.36 -16.79 -4.18
N SER A 229 14.02 -15.96 -4.99
CA SER A 229 15.09 -15.07 -4.55
C SER A 229 14.51 -13.74 -4.04
N ILE A 230 15.31 -12.93 -3.37
CA ILE A 230 14.86 -11.65 -2.80
C ILE A 230 14.36 -10.68 -3.88
N ASP A 231 15.03 -10.65 -5.03
CA ASP A 231 14.72 -9.71 -6.11
C ASP A 231 13.65 -10.24 -7.08
N SER A 232 13.32 -11.57 -7.03
CA SER A 232 12.35 -12.13 -7.96
C SER A 232 10.96 -11.53 -7.78
N PHE A 233 10.24 -11.34 -8.89
CA PHE A 233 8.82 -11.01 -8.85
C PHE A 233 8.00 -12.26 -8.51
N PHE A 234 7.02 -12.10 -7.66
CA PHE A 234 6.00 -13.11 -7.35
C PHE A 234 4.78 -12.38 -6.79
N GLN A 235 3.58 -12.75 -7.21
CA GLN A 235 2.37 -12.11 -6.72
C GLN A 235 2.24 -12.25 -5.20
N VAL A 236 1.84 -11.17 -4.55
CA VAL A 236 1.71 -11.08 -3.10
C VAL A 236 0.26 -11.19 -2.61
N ASN A 237 -0.66 -11.20 -3.57
CA ASN A 237 -2.09 -11.41 -3.36
C ASN A 237 -2.75 -11.95 -4.63
#